data_5355412c32621f553b358f2ffcd1451d
#
_entry.id   5355412c32621f553b358f2ffcd1451d
#
_cell.length_a   1.000
_cell.length_b   1.000
_cell.length_c   1.000
_cell.angle_alpha   90.00
_cell.angle_beta   90.00
_cell.angle_gamma   90.00
#
_symmetry.space_group_name_H-M   'P 1'
#
loop_
_entity.id
_entity.type
_entity.pdbx_description
1 polymer ?
#
loop_
_entity_poly.entity_id
_entity_poly.type
_entity_poly.pdbx_seq_one_letter_code
_entity_poly.pdbx_strand_id
1 'polypeptide(L)'
;MYFTKGRQHLFTYKTNNNGTDVNQELRSFTANNPIGELQMTGVQQPSPPSIRFERYNFNTSHAITANNLFKLKNDAEISTNLIYYNNKDKRHSFARTSYVLPGEDTRIIEEDISTRNRTNNIEAEFRYNLNKDRNYFNNYLNVSGSWNDDSGEVNTRQLIGQRLNSKSFFANNVTHWIKRKENERGIELISRNAFRTQPHHLRITPGLYPDLINAGNEYKALSQSVRYNAFASDSRFSFLSAVVFGNVRFSPTANVKIEHQRLHSVMEITANDNATHAVLNDDMRNDINWTRVNTGISLDVAYNGDNLKISFSMPVTYQYTVMNAPQTKRKMQNIGKFYFQPSLMTRYRFTNQLEANGAAGYYTLTPGLMTLYPGYILQNYRTINRYNARLFDNSSLIASLGLSYKNVLNMFFASGDISFSHDHSEGMYAQTFDGQLSVTQVAMQPNDGNSFSVSGRMSKGFNWKALVLSAEASWGRAVIDQLRQNKLVNYKSQWINASTSVNLKPFRWFLTEYKISWGRNRGKISSGENFKPIQSIKQRAVVDISLPFNINLNGSLEHYYNNAIQGDKSFTLADLGLTFVSKGIRYSLDWTNIFNTKKYVSASYGSLNSYYSEYDIRPRSVMLKVRFKLL
;
A
#
# COMPACT_ATOMS: atom_id res chain seq x y z
N MET A 1 5.67 31.49 -10.08
CA MET A 1 6.59 30.74 -10.96
C MET A 1 7.45 31.77 -11.66
N TYR A 2 8.74 31.81 -11.35
CA TYR A 2 9.66 32.75 -12.00
C TYR A 2 10.44 32.00 -13.06
N PHE A 3 10.39 32.49 -14.29
CA PHE A 3 11.20 32.01 -15.40
C PHE A 3 12.34 33.00 -15.63
N THR A 4 13.54 32.63 -15.26
CA THR A 4 14.75 33.27 -15.81
C THR A 4 15.33 32.32 -16.85
N LYS A 5 16.01 32.86 -17.86
CA LYS A 5 16.58 32.15 -19.02
C LYS A 5 17.19 30.78 -18.60
N GLY A 6 16.43 29.68 -18.79
CA GLY A 6 16.84 28.33 -18.44
C GLY A 6 16.69 27.90 -16.95
N ARG A 7 15.97 28.65 -16.13
CA ARG A 7 15.72 28.34 -14.72
C ARG A 7 14.25 28.50 -14.36
N GLN A 8 13.73 27.58 -13.54
CA GLN A 8 12.39 27.64 -12.95
C GLN A 8 12.50 27.44 -11.44
N HIS A 9 11.92 28.35 -10.68
CA HIS A 9 11.88 28.27 -9.22
C HIS A 9 10.43 28.36 -8.76
N LEU A 10 9.99 27.41 -7.95
CA LEU A 10 8.67 27.42 -7.34
C LEU A 10 8.80 27.16 -5.84
N PHE A 11 8.35 28.13 -5.05
CA PHE A 11 8.18 27.97 -3.62
C PHE A 11 6.70 27.91 -3.29
N THR A 12 6.28 26.97 -2.46
CA THR A 12 4.89 26.81 -2.04
C THR A 12 4.82 26.54 -0.55
N TYR A 13 3.95 27.28 0.13
CA TYR A 13 3.51 26.97 1.48
C TYR A 13 2.03 26.62 1.46
N LYS A 14 1.68 25.52 2.11
CA LYS A 14 0.29 25.08 2.30
C LYS A 14 0.02 24.80 3.75
N THR A 15 -1.15 25.16 4.22
CA THR A 15 -1.67 24.78 5.52
C THR A 15 -3.10 24.28 5.38
N ASN A 16 -3.47 23.31 6.18
CA ASN A 16 -4.78 22.70 6.12
C ASN A 16 -5.23 22.13 7.47
N ASN A 17 -6.48 22.35 7.82
CA ASN A 17 -7.15 21.79 9.00
C ASN A 17 -8.52 21.15 8.65
N ASN A 18 -8.83 20.95 7.38
CA ASN A 18 -10.13 20.51 6.88
C ASN A 18 -10.20 19.02 6.54
N GLY A 19 -9.25 18.21 7.02
CA GLY A 19 -9.19 16.79 6.75
C GLY A 19 -8.36 16.40 5.53
N THR A 20 -8.02 17.32 4.62
CA THR A 20 -7.21 17.00 3.43
C THR A 20 -5.77 16.69 3.82
N ASP A 21 -5.17 15.69 3.19
CA ASP A 21 -3.74 15.43 3.31
C ASP A 21 -2.97 16.26 2.27
N VAL A 22 -2.34 17.32 2.75
CA VAL A 22 -1.53 18.23 1.91
C VAL A 22 -0.35 17.48 1.27
N ASN A 23 0.15 16.43 1.91
CA ASN A 23 1.26 15.64 1.38
C ASN A 23 0.89 14.86 0.11
N GLN A 24 -0.35 14.35 0.01
CA GLN A 24 -0.79 13.64 -1.20
C GLN A 24 -0.77 14.53 -2.44
N GLU A 25 -1.06 15.82 -2.27
CA GLU A 25 -1.03 16.79 -3.37
C GLU A 25 0.40 17.17 -3.81
N LEU A 26 1.41 16.91 -3.00
CA LEU A 26 2.79 17.33 -3.23
C LEU A 26 3.68 16.24 -3.82
N ARG A 27 3.30 14.96 -3.67
CA ARG A 27 4.06 13.84 -4.21
C ARG A 27 3.92 13.77 -5.72
N SER A 28 4.92 14.29 -6.42
CA SER A 28 4.96 14.27 -7.89
C SER A 28 5.67 13.04 -8.48
N PHE A 29 6.51 12.33 -7.72
CA PHE A 29 7.29 11.20 -8.21
C PHE A 29 7.44 10.13 -7.14
N THR A 30 6.96 8.93 -7.42
CA THR A 30 7.30 7.73 -6.67
C THR A 30 8.39 6.97 -7.43
N ALA A 31 9.62 7.07 -6.99
CA ALA A 31 10.63 6.10 -7.42
C ALA A 31 10.29 4.73 -6.79
N ASN A 32 10.44 3.64 -7.56
CA ASN A 32 10.34 2.30 -7.00
C ASN A 32 11.33 2.16 -5.85
N ASN A 33 10.81 2.09 -4.64
CA ASN A 33 11.59 1.97 -3.42
C ASN A 33 11.89 0.47 -3.17
N PRO A 34 13.14 0.02 -3.28
CA PRO A 34 13.50 -1.39 -3.04
C PRO A 34 13.42 -1.80 -1.57
N ILE A 35 13.34 -0.83 -0.65
CA ILE A 35 13.22 -1.06 0.79
C ILE A 35 12.01 -0.30 1.32
N GLY A 36 10.89 -1.02 1.53
CA GLY A 36 9.67 -0.45 2.10
C GLY A 36 9.86 0.05 3.53
N GLU A 37 9.02 0.96 3.96
CA GLU A 37 8.88 1.30 5.38
C GLU A 37 8.19 0.15 6.11
N LEU A 38 8.76 -0.25 7.27
CA LEU A 38 8.26 -1.36 8.06
C LEU A 38 7.66 -0.84 9.36
N GLN A 39 6.41 -1.14 9.60
CA GLN A 39 5.77 -0.87 10.88
C GLN A 39 5.90 -2.10 11.78
N MET A 40 6.93 -2.13 12.61
CA MET A 40 7.23 -3.29 13.47
C MET A 40 6.53 -3.22 14.81
N THR A 41 6.34 -2.00 15.31
CA THR A 41 5.58 -1.68 16.53
C THR A 41 4.73 -0.45 16.27
N GLY A 42 3.59 -0.32 16.95
CA GLY A 42 2.68 0.80 16.77
C GLY A 42 1.71 0.96 17.93
N VAL A 43 1.07 2.10 18.01
CA VAL A 43 -0.14 2.24 18.83
C VAL A 43 -1.31 1.60 18.09
N GLN A 44 -2.25 1.01 18.81
CA GLN A 44 -3.49 0.52 18.21
C GLN A 44 -4.23 1.69 17.56
N GLN A 45 -4.42 1.61 16.26
CA GLN A 45 -5.08 2.65 15.47
C GLN A 45 -6.53 2.26 15.17
N PRO A 46 -7.46 3.23 15.12
CA PRO A 46 -8.75 3.02 14.52
C PRO A 46 -8.63 2.55 13.07
N SER A 47 -9.39 1.51 12.69
CA SER A 47 -9.41 1.04 11.30
C SER A 47 -10.03 2.10 10.39
N PRO A 48 -9.32 2.60 9.36
CA PRO A 48 -9.81 3.70 8.54
C PRO A 48 -11.10 3.29 7.79
N PRO A 49 -12.13 4.16 7.78
CA PRO A 49 -13.37 3.88 7.07
C PRO A 49 -13.17 3.92 5.55
N SER A 50 -14.02 3.21 4.81
CA SER A 50 -13.98 3.17 3.34
C SER A 50 -14.68 4.36 2.67
N ILE A 51 -14.56 5.55 3.25
CA ILE A 51 -15.01 6.85 2.72
C ILE A 51 -13.81 7.75 2.45
N ARG A 52 -14.06 8.93 1.85
CA ARG A 52 -12.99 9.89 1.56
C ARG A 52 -12.26 10.29 2.86
N PHE A 53 -10.94 10.37 2.79
CA PHE A 53 -10.06 10.66 3.93
C PHE A 53 -10.45 11.97 4.64
N GLU A 54 -10.84 13.00 3.90
CA GLU A 54 -11.25 14.29 4.43
C GLU A 54 -12.48 14.21 5.34
N ARG A 55 -13.29 13.15 5.22
CA ARG A 55 -14.50 12.96 6.02
C ARG A 55 -14.21 12.62 7.47
N TYR A 56 -13.09 11.92 7.74
CA TYR A 56 -12.77 11.40 9.07
C TYR A 56 -11.43 11.85 9.63
N ASN A 57 -10.66 12.62 8.90
CA ASN A 57 -9.36 13.10 9.33
C ASN A 57 -9.50 14.44 10.07
N PHE A 58 -9.37 14.43 11.38
CA PHE A 58 -9.35 15.63 12.22
C PHE A 58 -7.90 16.10 12.37
N ASN A 59 -7.40 16.87 11.40
CA ASN A 59 -6.00 17.21 11.31
C ASN A 59 -5.71 18.71 11.24
N THR A 60 -4.47 19.05 11.56
CA THR A 60 -3.82 20.31 11.20
C THR A 60 -2.50 19.98 10.55
N SER A 61 -2.30 20.40 9.30
CA SER A 61 -1.11 20.11 8.53
C SER A 61 -0.49 21.37 7.93
N HIS A 62 0.84 21.35 7.82
CA HIS A 62 1.66 22.39 7.19
C HIS A 62 2.63 21.72 6.24
N ALA A 63 2.81 22.30 5.06
CA ALA A 63 3.78 21.83 4.08
C ALA A 63 4.49 23.02 3.42
N ILE A 64 5.79 22.89 3.28
CA ILE A 64 6.65 23.83 2.56
C ILE A 64 7.34 23.05 1.45
N THR A 65 7.32 23.58 0.23
CA THR A 65 8.06 22.99 -0.90
C THR A 65 8.90 24.04 -1.60
N ALA A 66 10.07 23.63 -2.05
CA ALA A 66 10.93 24.43 -2.92
C ALA A 66 11.38 23.57 -4.10
N ASN A 67 11.00 23.96 -5.29
CA ASN A 67 11.29 23.23 -6.53
C ASN A 67 12.12 24.12 -7.45
N ASN A 68 13.21 23.57 -7.98
CA ASN A 68 14.06 24.29 -8.92
C ASN A 68 14.37 23.39 -10.13
N LEU A 69 14.41 23.99 -11.30
CA LEU A 69 14.86 23.37 -12.53
C LEU A 69 15.94 24.24 -13.18
N PHE A 70 17.10 23.65 -13.42
CA PHE A 70 18.24 24.27 -14.08
C PHE A 70 18.50 23.55 -15.41
N LYS A 71 18.45 24.29 -16.51
CA LYS A 71 18.90 23.78 -17.80
C LYS A 71 20.40 24.04 -17.94
N LEU A 72 21.13 23.00 -18.23
CA LEU A 72 22.57 23.00 -18.43
C LEU A 72 22.90 23.01 -19.93
N LYS A 73 24.19 23.12 -20.27
CA LYS A 73 24.65 22.92 -21.65
C LYS A 73 24.42 21.46 -22.08
N ASN A 74 24.32 21.22 -23.38
CA ASN A 74 24.19 19.88 -23.97
C ASN A 74 22.89 19.14 -23.61
N ASP A 75 21.76 19.85 -23.48
CA ASP A 75 20.42 19.31 -23.20
C ASP A 75 20.32 18.54 -21.87
N ALA A 76 21.25 18.82 -20.95
CA ALA A 76 21.18 18.29 -19.61
C ALA A 76 20.31 19.20 -18.70
N GLU A 77 19.64 18.58 -17.75
CA GLU A 77 18.78 19.26 -16.77
C GLU A 77 19.08 18.75 -15.36
N ILE A 78 19.08 19.69 -14.39
CA ILE A 78 19.07 19.35 -12.96
C ILE A 78 17.76 19.85 -12.39
N SER A 79 16.99 18.96 -11.76
CA SER A 79 15.85 19.35 -10.96
C SER A 79 16.08 19.00 -9.49
N THR A 80 15.65 19.90 -8.61
CA THR A 80 15.69 19.70 -7.16
C THR A 80 14.31 19.96 -6.58
N ASN A 81 13.89 19.14 -5.63
CA ASN A 81 12.65 19.29 -4.90
C ASN A 81 12.95 19.09 -3.41
N LEU A 82 12.58 20.08 -2.59
CA LEU A 82 12.66 20.01 -1.13
C LEU A 82 11.25 20.14 -0.56
N ILE A 83 10.87 19.20 0.30
CA ILE A 83 9.57 19.18 0.95
C ILE A 83 9.78 19.05 2.46
N TYR A 84 9.14 19.93 3.23
CA TYR A 84 8.93 19.73 4.66
C TYR A 84 7.45 19.63 4.94
N TYR A 85 7.06 18.64 5.73
CA TYR A 85 5.67 18.36 6.08
C TYR A 85 5.53 18.10 7.56
N ASN A 86 4.55 18.77 8.20
CA ASN A 86 4.13 18.51 9.57
C ASN A 86 2.63 18.26 9.58
N ASN A 87 2.19 17.22 10.28
CA ASN A 87 0.78 16.91 10.48
C ASN A 87 0.52 16.50 11.92
N LYS A 88 -0.61 16.94 12.45
CA LYS A 88 -1.17 16.47 13.71
C LYS A 88 -2.59 16.01 13.43
N ASP A 89 -2.92 14.78 13.73
CA ASP A 89 -4.28 14.26 13.57
C ASP A 89 -4.78 13.55 14.83
N LYS A 90 -6.11 13.53 14.94
CA LYS A 90 -6.83 12.82 15.99
C LYS A 90 -7.84 11.88 15.33
N ARG A 91 -8.01 10.70 15.89
CA ARG A 91 -8.98 9.71 15.43
C ARG A 91 -9.64 9.04 16.60
N HIS A 92 -10.93 8.71 16.44
CA HIS A 92 -11.68 7.97 17.44
C HIS A 92 -12.58 6.95 16.75
N SER A 93 -12.63 5.73 17.28
CA SER A 93 -13.57 4.70 16.85
C SER A 93 -13.88 3.70 17.95
N PHE A 94 -15.09 3.17 17.94
CA PHE A 94 -15.41 1.91 18.60
C PHE A 94 -15.23 0.78 17.60
N ALA A 95 -14.59 -0.31 18.00
CA ALA A 95 -14.37 -1.51 17.18
C ALA A 95 -14.77 -2.78 17.94
N ARG A 96 -15.45 -3.70 17.25
CA ARG A 96 -15.73 -5.05 17.73
C ARG A 96 -15.18 -6.05 16.72
N THR A 97 -14.21 -6.84 17.15
CA THR A 97 -13.63 -7.91 16.34
C THR A 97 -14.04 -9.26 16.92
N SER A 98 -14.64 -10.11 16.09
CA SER A 98 -15.00 -11.47 16.45
C SER A 98 -14.07 -12.44 15.71
N TYR A 99 -13.35 -13.26 16.46
CA TYR A 99 -12.42 -14.26 15.96
C TYR A 99 -13.07 -15.64 16.05
N VAL A 100 -13.24 -16.31 14.91
CA VAL A 100 -13.67 -17.69 14.88
C VAL A 100 -12.49 -18.57 15.26
N LEU A 101 -12.63 -19.32 16.36
CA LEU A 101 -11.62 -20.24 16.90
C LEU A 101 -12.11 -21.68 16.67
N PRO A 102 -11.40 -22.48 15.86
CA PRO A 102 -11.83 -23.84 15.55
C PRO A 102 -11.92 -24.73 16.80
N GLY A 103 -13.13 -25.21 17.14
CA GLY A 103 -13.39 -26.04 18.30
C GLY A 103 -13.39 -25.31 19.65
N GLU A 104 -13.49 -23.99 19.62
CA GLU A 104 -13.67 -23.11 20.78
C GLU A 104 -14.78 -22.10 20.46
N ASP A 105 -15.26 -21.39 21.48
CA ASP A 105 -16.21 -20.30 21.29
C ASP A 105 -15.57 -19.12 20.55
N THR A 106 -16.38 -18.40 19.77
CA THR A 106 -15.94 -17.18 19.09
C THR A 106 -15.43 -16.15 20.09
N ARG A 107 -14.19 -15.71 19.92
CA ARG A 107 -13.58 -14.68 20.75
C ARG A 107 -14.00 -13.30 20.29
N ILE A 108 -14.64 -12.53 21.16
CA ILE A 108 -15.05 -11.15 20.87
C ILE A 108 -14.15 -10.19 21.64
N ILE A 109 -13.58 -9.22 20.92
CA ILE A 109 -12.78 -8.13 21.49
C ILE A 109 -13.44 -6.80 21.10
N GLU A 110 -13.79 -6.04 22.11
CA GLU A 110 -14.36 -4.69 21.97
C GLU A 110 -13.33 -3.65 22.44
N GLU A 111 -13.15 -2.62 21.64
CA GLU A 111 -12.15 -1.57 21.83
C GLU A 111 -12.77 -0.20 21.54
N ASP A 112 -12.70 0.72 22.49
CA ASP A 112 -12.90 2.14 22.24
C ASP A 112 -11.53 2.78 22.10
N ILE A 113 -11.18 3.26 20.89
CA ILE A 113 -9.83 3.63 20.50
C ILE A 113 -9.76 5.11 20.19
N SER A 114 -8.94 5.84 20.93
CA SER A 114 -8.61 7.24 20.68
C SER A 114 -7.13 7.39 20.36
N THR A 115 -6.77 8.08 19.29
CA THR A 115 -5.36 8.31 18.93
C THR A 115 -5.07 9.77 18.60
N ARG A 116 -3.83 10.15 18.87
CA ARG A 116 -3.24 11.45 18.50
C ARG A 116 -1.90 11.15 17.86
N ASN A 117 -1.76 11.47 16.60
CA ASN A 117 -0.56 11.22 15.83
C ASN A 117 0.09 12.54 15.43
N ARG A 118 1.41 12.60 15.53
CA ARG A 118 2.21 13.73 15.06
C ARG A 118 3.28 13.23 14.13
N THR A 119 3.17 13.63 12.87
CA THR A 119 4.12 13.27 11.81
C THR A 119 4.94 14.50 11.42
N ASN A 120 6.26 14.34 11.37
CA ASN A 120 7.16 15.31 10.73
C ASN A 120 7.97 14.56 9.67
N ASN A 121 8.09 15.16 8.50
CA ASN A 121 8.83 14.58 7.38
C ASN A 121 9.59 15.67 6.64
N ILE A 122 10.83 15.39 6.28
CA ILE A 122 11.63 16.17 5.33
C ILE A 122 12.06 15.26 4.20
N GLU A 123 11.97 15.74 2.97
CA GLU A 123 12.36 14.99 1.77
C GLU A 123 13.09 15.91 0.82
N ALA A 124 14.21 15.44 0.28
CA ALA A 124 15.00 16.11 -0.74
C ALA A 124 15.20 15.18 -1.92
N GLU A 125 14.84 15.66 -3.10
CA GLU A 125 15.02 14.95 -4.37
C GLU A 125 15.97 15.74 -5.27
N PHE A 126 16.88 15.02 -5.91
CA PHE A 126 17.81 15.53 -6.91
C PHE A 126 17.74 14.63 -8.14
N ARG A 127 17.53 15.24 -9.29
CA ARG A 127 17.54 14.51 -10.56
C ARG A 127 18.46 15.21 -11.53
N TYR A 128 19.39 14.45 -12.08
CA TYR A 128 20.15 14.84 -13.27
C TYR A 128 19.64 14.03 -14.45
N ASN A 129 19.28 14.71 -15.54
CA ASN A 129 18.74 14.10 -16.75
C ASN A 129 19.51 14.63 -17.97
N LEU A 130 20.06 13.72 -18.77
CA LEU A 130 20.66 13.97 -20.05
C LEU A 130 19.95 13.10 -21.08
N ASN A 131 19.32 13.72 -22.07
CA ASN A 131 18.63 13.02 -23.14
C ASN A 131 19.14 13.51 -24.50
N LYS A 132 20.00 12.73 -25.12
CA LYS A 132 20.54 12.94 -26.47
C LYS A 132 20.15 11.77 -27.35
N ASP A 133 20.17 11.94 -28.67
CA ASP A 133 19.69 10.95 -29.66
C ASP A 133 20.14 9.51 -29.40
N ARG A 134 21.38 9.31 -28.95
CA ARG A 134 21.95 7.98 -28.72
C ARG A 134 22.44 7.74 -27.29
N ASN A 135 22.27 8.72 -26.41
CA ASN A 135 22.77 8.63 -25.04
C ASN A 135 21.77 9.21 -24.07
N TYR A 136 21.15 8.36 -23.31
CA TYR A 136 20.24 8.73 -22.21
C TYR A 136 20.93 8.43 -20.89
N PHE A 137 20.99 9.40 -20.00
CA PHE A 137 21.45 9.23 -18.64
C PHE A 137 20.51 9.95 -17.67
N ASN A 138 19.97 9.21 -16.73
CA ASN A 138 19.17 9.75 -15.65
C ASN A 138 19.70 9.24 -14.32
N ASN A 139 19.99 10.17 -13.41
CA ASN A 139 20.32 9.83 -12.03
C ASN A 139 19.31 10.54 -11.12
N TYR A 140 18.67 9.77 -10.27
CA TYR A 140 17.71 10.23 -9.29
C TYR A 140 18.18 9.87 -7.89
N LEU A 141 18.33 10.87 -7.03
CA LEU A 141 18.63 10.72 -5.61
C LEU A 141 17.47 11.26 -4.79
N ASN A 142 16.92 10.42 -3.90
CA ASN A 142 15.94 10.80 -2.89
C ASN A 142 16.51 10.54 -1.51
N VAL A 143 16.43 11.53 -0.64
CA VAL A 143 16.79 11.42 0.78
C VAL A 143 15.62 11.93 1.61
N SER A 144 15.17 11.14 2.56
CA SER A 144 14.07 11.52 3.45
C SER A 144 14.33 11.15 4.90
N GLY A 145 13.81 11.96 5.80
CA GLY A 145 13.81 11.73 7.23
C GLY A 145 12.45 11.99 7.84
N SER A 146 12.01 11.13 8.74
CA SER A 146 10.79 11.33 9.53
C SER A 146 11.05 11.14 11.02
N TRP A 147 10.27 11.87 11.84
CA TRP A 147 10.24 11.72 13.29
C TRP A 147 8.82 11.94 13.78
N ASN A 148 8.24 10.87 14.28
CA ASN A 148 6.82 10.81 14.62
C ASN A 148 6.68 10.53 16.13
N ASP A 149 5.61 11.07 16.72
CA ASP A 149 5.20 10.83 18.10
C ASP A 149 3.70 10.52 18.08
N ASP A 150 3.36 9.24 18.26
CA ASP A 150 1.99 8.76 18.24
C ASP A 150 1.59 8.33 19.65
N SER A 151 0.41 8.70 20.06
CA SER A 151 -0.19 8.27 21.32
C SER A 151 -1.59 7.70 21.09
N GLY A 152 -1.93 6.67 21.86
CA GLY A 152 -3.23 6.03 21.80
C GLY A 152 -3.72 5.63 23.19
N GLU A 153 -5.02 5.74 23.38
CA GLU A 153 -5.74 5.20 24.52
C GLU A 153 -6.75 4.18 23.99
N VAL A 154 -6.74 2.99 24.57
CA VAL A 154 -7.70 1.95 24.26
C VAL A 154 -8.43 1.57 25.53
N ASN A 155 -9.73 1.76 25.53
CA ASN A 155 -10.60 1.29 26.60
C ASN A 155 -11.24 -0.05 26.18
N THR A 156 -10.92 -1.09 26.92
CA THR A 156 -11.51 -2.41 26.77
C THR A 156 -12.13 -2.80 28.12
N ARG A 157 -11.57 -3.76 28.86
CA ARG A 157 -11.89 -4.03 30.27
C ARG A 157 -11.17 -3.07 31.23
N GLN A 158 -10.11 -2.47 30.76
CA GLN A 158 -9.32 -1.44 31.45
C GLN A 158 -8.81 -0.42 30.43
N LEU A 159 -8.42 0.75 30.91
CA LEU A 159 -7.81 1.79 30.09
C LEU A 159 -6.31 1.47 29.86
N ILE A 160 -5.90 1.42 28.61
CA ILE A 160 -4.52 1.10 28.19
C ILE A 160 -3.98 2.29 27.40
N GLY A 161 -2.97 2.94 27.95
CA GLY A 161 -2.23 4.00 27.27
C GLY A 161 -1.07 3.43 26.47
N GLN A 162 -0.87 3.92 25.26
CA GLN A 162 0.22 3.55 24.36
C GLN A 162 0.91 4.81 23.84
N ARG A 163 2.23 4.78 23.73
CA ARG A 163 3.01 5.84 23.11
C ARG A 163 4.13 5.26 22.27
N LEU A 164 4.21 5.71 21.01
CA LEU A 164 5.24 5.31 20.06
C LEU A 164 6.05 6.52 19.62
N ASN A 165 7.36 6.46 19.82
CA ASN A 165 8.31 7.34 19.17
C ASN A 165 8.95 6.58 18.02
N SER A 166 8.77 7.03 16.79
CA SER A 166 9.36 6.42 15.60
C SER A 166 10.16 7.43 14.80
N LYS A 167 11.32 6.99 14.32
CA LYS A 167 12.17 7.76 13.42
C LYS A 167 12.48 6.92 12.21
N SER A 168 12.67 7.55 11.07
CA SER A 168 13.13 6.88 9.85
C SER A 168 14.08 7.79 9.10
N PHE A 169 15.16 7.24 8.61
CA PHE A 169 16.00 7.85 7.59
C PHE A 169 16.05 6.91 6.40
N PHE A 170 15.88 7.46 5.21
CA PHE A 170 15.89 6.72 3.96
C PHE A 170 16.68 7.48 2.90
N ALA A 171 17.54 6.79 2.18
CA ALA A 171 18.24 7.29 1.01
C ALA A 171 18.11 6.30 -0.14
N ASN A 172 17.77 6.77 -1.32
CA ASN A 172 17.62 5.95 -2.53
C ASN A 172 18.24 6.66 -3.72
N ASN A 173 19.12 5.95 -4.44
CA ASN A 173 19.71 6.41 -5.69
C ASN A 173 19.34 5.45 -6.82
N VAL A 174 18.86 6.00 -7.92
CA VAL A 174 18.56 5.24 -9.14
C VAL A 174 19.32 5.86 -10.29
N THR A 175 20.17 5.06 -10.90
CA THR A 175 20.89 5.40 -12.12
C THR A 175 20.34 4.60 -13.28
N HIS A 176 19.99 5.26 -14.36
CA HIS A 176 19.58 4.63 -15.61
C HIS A 176 20.38 5.22 -16.76
N TRP A 177 21.17 4.41 -17.39
CA TRP A 177 21.99 4.79 -18.52
C TRP A 177 21.72 3.88 -19.71
N ILE A 178 21.48 4.50 -20.87
CA ILE A 178 21.29 3.81 -22.16
C ILE A 178 22.24 4.45 -23.16
N LYS A 179 23.02 3.62 -23.84
CA LYS A 179 23.80 4.04 -25.01
C LYS A 179 23.39 3.19 -26.20
N ARG A 180 22.78 3.84 -27.20
CA ARG A 180 22.32 3.19 -28.44
C ARG A 180 23.34 3.36 -29.56
N LYS A 181 23.45 2.35 -30.38
CA LYS A 181 24.13 2.36 -31.69
C LYS A 181 23.09 2.43 -32.81
N GLU A 182 23.56 2.49 -34.04
CA GLU A 182 22.70 2.29 -35.21
C GLU A 182 22.02 0.93 -35.13
N ASN A 183 20.87 0.75 -35.77
CA ASN A 183 20.10 -0.50 -35.79
C ASN A 183 19.54 -0.95 -34.42
N GLU A 184 19.16 0.00 -33.56
CA GLU A 184 18.52 -0.24 -32.26
C GLU A 184 19.34 -1.07 -31.24
N ARG A 185 20.56 -1.45 -31.58
CA ARG A 185 21.49 -2.11 -30.67
C ARG A 185 21.99 -1.12 -29.62
N GLY A 186 22.33 -1.64 -28.45
CA GLY A 186 22.85 -0.77 -27.40
C GLY A 186 23.16 -1.51 -26.11
N ILE A 187 23.50 -0.71 -25.14
CA ILE A 187 23.70 -1.17 -23.77
C ILE A 187 22.79 -0.37 -22.83
N GLU A 188 22.30 -1.01 -21.82
CA GLU A 188 21.53 -0.41 -20.75
C GLU A 188 22.09 -0.81 -19.40
N LEU A 189 22.28 0.16 -18.51
CA LEU A 189 22.61 -0.04 -17.11
C LEU A 189 21.52 0.59 -16.25
N ILE A 190 20.91 -0.22 -15.40
CA ILE A 190 20.02 0.26 -14.34
C ILE A 190 20.62 -0.15 -13.02
N SER A 191 20.86 0.80 -12.12
CA SER A 191 21.33 0.52 -10.76
C SER A 191 20.44 1.24 -9.75
N ARG A 192 19.95 0.52 -8.76
CA ARG A 192 19.13 1.02 -7.65
C ARG A 192 19.82 0.69 -6.35
N ASN A 193 20.11 1.72 -5.56
CA ASN A 193 20.78 1.57 -4.28
C ASN A 193 19.95 2.26 -3.22
N ALA A 194 19.60 1.57 -2.16
CA ALA A 194 18.79 2.13 -1.08
C ALA A 194 19.34 1.75 0.29
N PHE A 195 19.20 2.67 1.21
CA PHE A 195 19.51 2.49 2.63
C PHE A 195 18.37 3.01 3.47
N ARG A 196 18.03 2.27 4.54
CA ARG A 196 17.01 2.67 5.52
C ARG A 196 17.44 2.33 6.93
N THR A 197 17.15 3.22 7.86
CA THR A 197 17.22 2.95 9.30
C THR A 197 15.95 3.42 9.97
N GLN A 198 15.40 2.58 10.88
CA GLN A 198 14.11 2.81 11.55
C GLN A 198 14.20 2.39 13.02
N PRO A 199 14.59 3.27 13.95
CA PRO A 199 14.40 3.05 15.38
C PRO A 199 12.97 3.39 15.81
N HIS A 200 12.34 2.46 16.53
CA HIS A 200 11.02 2.58 17.15
C HIS A 200 11.11 2.32 18.64
N HIS A 201 10.36 3.06 19.45
CA HIS A 201 10.20 2.81 20.87
C HIS A 201 8.73 2.92 21.26
N LEU A 202 8.11 1.77 21.56
CA LEU A 202 6.73 1.66 22.03
C LEU A 202 6.71 1.50 23.55
N ARG A 203 5.84 2.27 24.23
CA ARG A 203 5.56 2.14 25.68
C ARG A 203 4.07 1.90 25.89
N ILE A 204 3.72 0.96 26.76
CA ILE A 204 2.36 0.56 27.11
C ILE A 204 2.20 0.66 28.62
N THR A 205 1.09 1.24 29.08
CA THR A 205 0.74 1.41 30.49
C THR A 205 -0.75 1.10 30.69
N PRO A 206 -1.13 0.29 31.67
CA PRO A 206 -0.28 -0.44 32.62
C PRO A 206 0.50 -1.56 31.96
N GLY A 207 1.39 -2.23 32.72
CA GLY A 207 2.04 -3.46 32.30
C GLY A 207 1.01 -4.55 32.01
N LEU A 208 1.20 -5.30 30.92
CA LEU A 208 0.28 -6.33 30.46
C LEU A 208 0.97 -7.70 30.37
N TYR A 209 0.20 -8.78 30.50
CA TYR A 209 0.66 -10.17 30.34
C TYR A 209 1.81 -10.56 31.28
N PRO A 210 1.65 -10.38 32.62
CA PRO A 210 2.73 -10.64 33.58
C PRO A 210 3.24 -12.07 33.50
N ASP A 211 2.37 -13.05 33.25
CA ASP A 211 2.76 -14.48 33.15
C ASP A 211 3.73 -14.73 31.98
N LEU A 212 3.54 -14.06 30.84
CA LEU A 212 4.41 -14.18 29.68
C LEU A 212 5.70 -13.35 29.82
N ILE A 213 5.60 -12.16 30.40
CA ILE A 213 6.65 -11.12 30.37
C ILE A 213 7.49 -11.11 31.64
N ASN A 214 6.90 -11.32 32.83
CA ASN A 214 7.53 -11.08 34.12
C ASN A 214 7.28 -12.21 35.15
N ALA A 215 7.20 -13.44 34.69
CA ALA A 215 7.00 -14.64 35.52
C ALA A 215 5.84 -14.50 36.54
N GLY A 216 4.73 -13.86 36.13
CA GLY A 216 3.54 -13.66 36.94
C GLY A 216 3.54 -12.41 37.82
N ASN A 217 4.65 -11.69 37.94
CA ASN A 217 4.74 -10.48 38.76
C ASN A 217 4.20 -9.26 38.01
N GLU A 218 3.32 -8.50 38.65
CA GLU A 218 2.80 -7.25 38.10
C GLU A 218 3.88 -6.16 38.01
N TYR A 219 3.75 -5.29 37.03
CA TYR A 219 4.68 -4.20 36.76
C TYR A 219 3.96 -3.00 36.13
N LYS A 220 4.57 -1.80 36.22
CA LYS A 220 3.94 -0.52 35.89
C LYS A 220 3.77 -0.32 34.38
N ALA A 221 4.77 -0.66 33.57
CA ALA A 221 4.73 -0.43 32.12
C ALA A 221 5.62 -1.42 31.36
N LEU A 222 5.22 -1.70 30.12
CA LEU A 222 5.98 -2.49 29.14
C LEU A 222 6.52 -1.55 28.07
N SER A 223 7.81 -1.70 27.74
CA SER A 223 8.44 -0.96 26.64
C SER A 223 9.08 -1.94 25.64
N GLN A 224 9.00 -1.60 24.37
CA GLN A 224 9.62 -2.35 23.27
C GLN A 224 10.47 -1.38 22.43
N SER A 225 11.78 -1.58 22.43
CA SER A 225 12.70 -0.89 21.52
C SER A 225 12.99 -1.80 20.34
N VAL A 226 12.86 -1.29 19.11
CA VAL A 226 13.16 -2.01 17.88
C VAL A 226 13.97 -1.11 16.96
N ARG A 227 15.08 -1.61 16.42
CA ARG A 227 15.88 -0.92 15.41
C ARG A 227 16.06 -1.83 14.19
N TYR A 228 15.59 -1.36 13.08
CA TYR A 228 15.76 -2.01 11.78
C TYR A 228 16.65 -1.17 10.89
N ASN A 229 17.67 -1.81 10.32
CA ASN A 229 18.54 -1.23 9.30
C ASN A 229 18.51 -2.12 8.07
N ALA A 230 18.45 -1.52 6.90
CA ALA A 230 18.45 -2.25 5.64
C ALA A 230 19.25 -1.52 4.58
N PHE A 231 19.99 -2.27 3.78
CA PHE A 231 20.65 -1.85 2.56
C PHE A 231 20.22 -2.78 1.43
N ALA A 232 19.91 -2.22 0.27
CA ALA A 232 19.66 -2.97 -0.94
C ALA A 232 20.37 -2.32 -2.13
N SER A 233 21.02 -3.13 -2.94
CA SER A 233 21.60 -2.76 -4.23
C SER A 233 21.07 -3.73 -5.28
N ASP A 234 20.48 -3.21 -6.36
CA ASP A 234 19.94 -3.98 -7.48
C ASP A 234 20.48 -3.36 -8.77
N SER A 235 21.40 -4.06 -9.44
CA SER A 235 22.05 -3.59 -10.65
C SER A 235 21.82 -4.59 -11.79
N ARG A 236 21.38 -4.06 -12.93
CA ARG A 236 21.11 -4.81 -14.15
C ARG A 236 21.85 -4.19 -15.31
N PHE A 237 22.56 -5.01 -16.04
CA PHE A 237 23.24 -4.67 -17.27
C PHE A 237 22.67 -5.48 -18.44
N SER A 238 22.21 -4.81 -19.49
CA SER A 238 21.56 -5.44 -20.64
C SER A 238 22.23 -5.06 -21.95
N PHE A 239 22.40 -6.02 -22.83
CA PHE A 239 22.73 -5.79 -24.23
C PHE A 239 21.42 -5.74 -25.03
N LEU A 240 21.02 -4.53 -25.40
CA LEU A 240 19.77 -4.29 -26.11
C LEU A 240 19.89 -4.78 -27.55
N SER A 241 18.94 -5.63 -27.99
CA SER A 241 18.88 -6.16 -29.35
C SER A 241 20.24 -6.70 -29.83
N ALA A 242 20.96 -7.42 -28.94
CA ALA A 242 22.32 -7.92 -29.22
C ALA A 242 22.37 -8.75 -30.50
N VAL A 243 21.35 -9.59 -30.71
CA VAL A 243 21.13 -10.37 -31.94
C VAL A 243 19.73 -10.07 -32.45
N VAL A 244 19.61 -9.78 -33.75
CA VAL A 244 18.34 -9.54 -34.44
C VAL A 244 18.27 -10.49 -35.62
N PHE A 245 17.20 -11.28 -35.67
CA PHE A 245 16.92 -12.21 -36.77
C PHE A 245 15.46 -11.99 -37.24
N GLY A 246 15.30 -11.28 -38.31
CA GLY A 246 13.98 -10.84 -38.77
C GLY A 246 13.26 -10.04 -37.70
N ASN A 247 12.09 -10.51 -37.30
CA ASN A 247 11.24 -9.90 -36.28
C ASN A 247 11.60 -10.33 -34.83
N VAL A 248 12.61 -11.23 -34.68
CA VAL A 248 13.02 -11.73 -33.37
C VAL A 248 14.24 -10.96 -32.87
N ARG A 249 14.21 -10.53 -31.62
CA ARG A 249 15.29 -9.82 -30.94
C ARG A 249 15.66 -10.58 -29.69
N PHE A 250 16.98 -10.71 -29.46
CA PHE A 250 17.56 -11.34 -28.29
C PHE A 250 18.32 -10.29 -27.48
N SER A 251 17.99 -10.15 -26.21
CA SER A 251 18.62 -9.19 -25.32
C SER A 251 19.10 -9.89 -24.05
N PRO A 252 20.37 -10.34 -24.03
CA PRO A 252 20.94 -10.92 -22.83
C PRO A 252 21.14 -9.84 -21.75
N THR A 253 20.85 -10.22 -20.52
CA THR A 253 20.92 -9.36 -19.33
C THR A 253 21.65 -10.08 -18.22
N ALA A 254 22.51 -9.38 -17.51
CA ALA A 254 23.12 -9.84 -16.26
C ALA A 254 22.61 -8.96 -15.10
N ASN A 255 22.35 -9.57 -13.96
CA ASN A 255 21.90 -8.85 -12.78
C ASN A 255 22.63 -9.30 -11.51
N VAL A 256 22.83 -8.36 -10.62
CA VAL A 256 23.32 -8.58 -9.25
C VAL A 256 22.43 -7.81 -8.30
N LYS A 257 21.87 -8.51 -7.32
CA LYS A 257 21.09 -7.91 -6.25
C LYS A 257 21.66 -8.33 -4.89
N ILE A 258 21.94 -7.36 -4.05
CA ILE A 258 22.43 -7.55 -2.68
C ILE A 258 21.44 -6.90 -1.74
N GLU A 259 21.03 -7.63 -0.72
CA GLU A 259 20.18 -7.13 0.37
C GLU A 259 20.83 -7.51 1.70
N HIS A 260 21.00 -6.52 2.55
CA HIS A 260 21.47 -6.72 3.93
C HIS A 260 20.49 -6.07 4.89
N GLN A 261 20.04 -6.84 5.88
CA GLN A 261 19.06 -6.38 6.88
C GLN A 261 19.58 -6.74 8.27
N ARG A 262 19.46 -5.81 9.20
CA ARG A 262 19.76 -6.01 10.62
C ARG A 262 18.57 -5.62 11.47
N LEU A 263 18.19 -6.51 12.38
CA LEU A 263 17.13 -6.30 13.35
C LEU A 263 17.70 -6.45 14.76
N HIS A 264 17.55 -5.40 15.55
CA HIS A 264 17.83 -5.42 16.98
C HIS A 264 16.56 -5.03 17.73
N SER A 265 16.12 -5.86 18.68
CA SER A 265 14.98 -5.52 19.52
C SER A 265 15.19 -6.00 20.96
N VAL A 266 14.67 -5.22 21.91
CA VAL A 266 14.67 -5.57 23.32
C VAL A 266 13.35 -5.14 23.96
N MET A 267 12.83 -6.00 24.84
CA MET A 267 11.69 -5.73 25.69
C MET A 267 12.15 -5.34 27.10
N GLU A 268 11.54 -4.31 27.67
CA GLU A 268 11.89 -3.76 28.98
C GLU A 268 10.63 -3.59 29.80
N ILE A 269 10.70 -3.87 31.09
CA ILE A 269 9.64 -3.57 32.05
C ILE A 269 10.05 -2.42 32.96
N THR A 270 9.10 -1.58 33.32
CA THR A 270 9.23 -0.60 34.40
C THR A 270 8.53 -1.18 35.63
N ALA A 271 9.27 -1.50 36.65
CA ALA A 271 8.75 -2.02 37.91
C ALA A 271 7.96 -0.94 38.70
N ASN A 272 7.28 -1.34 39.76
CA ASN A 272 6.46 -0.44 40.58
C ASN A 272 7.27 0.63 41.30
N ASP A 273 8.55 0.41 41.56
CA ASP A 273 9.52 1.36 42.08
C ASP A 273 10.10 2.34 41.04
N ASN A 274 9.60 2.26 39.78
CA ASN A 274 10.07 3.00 38.59
C ASN A 274 11.44 2.56 38.02
N ALA A 275 12.07 1.50 38.58
CA ALA A 275 13.26 0.94 37.97
C ALA A 275 12.88 0.27 36.62
N THR A 276 13.73 0.43 35.60
CA THR A 276 13.53 -0.17 34.29
C THR A 276 14.59 -1.24 34.06
N HIS A 277 14.14 -2.45 33.71
CA HIS A 277 15.00 -3.61 33.47
C HIS A 277 14.64 -4.27 32.15
N ALA A 278 15.64 -4.74 31.42
CA ALA A 278 15.40 -5.64 30.30
C ALA A 278 14.76 -6.96 30.79
N VAL A 279 13.81 -7.48 30.03
CA VAL A 279 13.24 -8.80 30.30
C VAL A 279 14.32 -9.88 30.12
N LEU A 280 14.59 -10.65 31.18
CA LEU A 280 15.68 -11.63 31.23
C LEU A 280 15.40 -12.93 30.44
N ASN A 281 14.60 -12.87 29.40
CA ASN A 281 14.28 -13.99 28.54
C ASN A 281 14.82 -13.74 27.13
N ASP A 282 15.69 -14.63 26.65
CA ASP A 282 16.28 -14.55 25.30
C ASP A 282 15.24 -14.53 24.19
N ASP A 283 14.06 -15.08 24.43
CA ASP A 283 12.94 -15.02 23.50
C ASP A 283 12.32 -13.60 23.39
N MET A 284 12.62 -12.67 24.29
CA MET A 284 12.11 -11.27 24.29
C MET A 284 13.08 -10.28 23.63
N ARG A 285 14.11 -10.79 22.95
CA ARG A 285 15.08 -9.96 22.23
C ARG A 285 15.38 -10.52 20.85
N ASN A 286 15.83 -9.66 19.95
CA ASN A 286 16.36 -10.03 18.65
C ASN A 286 17.69 -9.30 18.42
N ASP A 287 18.67 -10.03 17.91
CA ASP A 287 19.91 -9.50 17.31
C ASP A 287 20.23 -10.35 16.09
N ILE A 288 19.81 -9.89 14.92
CA ILE A 288 19.79 -10.70 13.70
C ILE A 288 20.40 -9.91 12.57
N ASN A 289 21.30 -10.58 11.84
CA ASN A 289 21.79 -10.14 10.55
C ASN A 289 21.30 -11.12 9.48
N TRP A 290 20.72 -10.58 8.43
CA TRP A 290 20.26 -11.33 7.28
C TRP A 290 20.82 -10.72 6.01
N THR A 291 21.40 -11.55 5.16
CA THR A 291 22.00 -11.12 3.89
C THR A 291 21.55 -12.06 2.79
N ARG A 292 21.14 -11.48 1.68
CA ARG A 292 20.81 -12.20 0.45
C ARG A 292 21.57 -11.61 -0.72
N VAL A 293 22.21 -12.47 -1.48
CA VAL A 293 22.91 -12.13 -2.72
C VAL A 293 22.28 -12.94 -3.85
N ASN A 294 21.77 -12.25 -4.85
CA ASN A 294 21.25 -12.85 -6.07
C ASN A 294 22.15 -12.44 -7.24
N THR A 295 22.68 -13.41 -7.96
CA THR A 295 23.41 -13.19 -9.20
C THR A 295 22.74 -13.98 -10.31
N GLY A 296 22.51 -13.38 -11.45
CA GLY A 296 21.76 -14.06 -12.47
C GLY A 296 22.02 -13.54 -13.88
N ILE A 297 21.65 -14.35 -14.82
CA ILE A 297 21.59 -14.01 -16.24
C ILE A 297 20.17 -14.23 -16.72
N SER A 298 19.73 -13.42 -17.65
CA SER A 298 18.44 -13.57 -18.34
C SER A 298 18.64 -13.43 -19.84
N LEU A 299 17.90 -14.20 -20.60
CA LEU A 299 17.74 -13.97 -22.02
C LEU A 299 16.29 -13.51 -22.27
N ASP A 300 16.16 -12.27 -22.72
CA ASP A 300 14.89 -11.71 -23.14
C ASP A 300 14.75 -11.87 -24.66
N VAL A 301 13.71 -12.61 -25.09
CA VAL A 301 13.39 -12.85 -26.49
C VAL A 301 12.10 -12.12 -26.83
N ALA A 302 12.19 -11.18 -27.78
CA ALA A 302 11.03 -10.42 -28.24
C ALA A 302 10.79 -10.69 -29.72
N TYR A 303 9.57 -11.16 -30.06
CA TYR A 303 9.05 -11.22 -31.41
C TYR A 303 8.11 -10.03 -31.64
N ASN A 304 8.38 -9.25 -32.68
CA ASN A 304 7.61 -8.06 -33.06
C ASN A 304 7.10 -8.19 -34.50
N GLY A 305 6.05 -9.00 -34.71
CA GLY A 305 5.31 -9.05 -35.95
C GLY A 305 4.23 -7.97 -36.02
N ASP A 306 3.56 -7.86 -37.18
CA ASP A 306 2.54 -6.84 -37.42
C ASP A 306 1.33 -6.99 -36.49
N ASN A 307 0.85 -8.19 -36.31
CA ASN A 307 -0.31 -8.51 -35.50
C ASN A 307 0.03 -9.22 -34.18
N LEU A 308 1.18 -9.89 -34.09
CA LEU A 308 1.61 -10.67 -32.95
C LEU A 308 2.87 -10.09 -32.34
N LYS A 309 2.83 -9.81 -31.03
CA LYS A 309 4.02 -9.50 -30.24
C LYS A 309 4.12 -10.53 -29.11
N ILE A 310 5.32 -11.06 -28.95
CA ILE A 310 5.65 -12.01 -27.86
C ILE A 310 6.90 -11.48 -27.16
N SER A 311 6.88 -11.49 -25.85
CA SER A 311 8.05 -11.24 -25.00
C SER A 311 8.19 -12.41 -24.05
N PHE A 312 9.32 -13.11 -24.15
CA PHE A 312 9.64 -14.24 -23.29
C PHE A 312 10.95 -13.95 -22.54
N SER A 313 10.93 -13.98 -21.23
CA SER A 313 12.08 -13.75 -20.37
C SER A 313 12.43 -15.05 -19.63
N MET A 314 13.73 -15.41 -19.65
CA MET A 314 14.28 -16.64 -19.08
C MET A 314 15.38 -16.32 -18.07
N PRO A 315 15.06 -15.76 -16.91
CA PRO A 315 16.05 -15.51 -15.88
C PRO A 315 16.46 -16.81 -15.17
N VAL A 316 17.77 -17.02 -15.04
CA VAL A 316 18.38 -18.01 -14.17
C VAL A 316 19.17 -17.26 -13.12
N THR A 317 18.82 -17.43 -11.86
CA THR A 317 19.41 -16.69 -10.75
C THR A 317 19.93 -17.66 -9.70
N TYR A 318 21.19 -17.52 -9.31
CA TYR A 318 21.71 -18.14 -8.10
C TYR A 318 21.48 -17.21 -6.93
N GLN A 319 20.75 -17.67 -5.92
CA GLN A 319 20.49 -16.95 -4.69
C GLN A 319 21.24 -17.61 -3.54
N TYR A 320 21.99 -16.82 -2.80
CA TYR A 320 22.61 -17.22 -1.54
C TYR A 320 22.08 -16.35 -0.41
N THR A 321 21.47 -16.97 0.59
CA THR A 321 20.91 -16.29 1.75
C THR A 321 21.55 -16.80 3.02
N VAL A 322 21.98 -15.88 3.89
CA VAL A 322 22.55 -16.16 5.21
C VAL A 322 21.75 -15.40 6.26
N MET A 323 21.38 -16.08 7.32
CA MET A 323 20.80 -15.50 8.53
C MET A 323 21.64 -15.88 9.74
N ASN A 324 22.11 -14.90 10.49
CA ASN A 324 22.80 -15.08 11.75
C ASN A 324 21.97 -14.50 12.89
N ALA A 325 21.62 -15.36 13.85
CA ALA A 325 20.80 -15.04 15.01
C ALA A 325 21.42 -15.67 16.28
N PRO A 326 22.48 -15.06 16.86
CA PRO A 326 23.32 -15.65 17.90
C PRO A 326 22.56 -16.00 19.19
N GLN A 327 21.42 -15.34 19.46
CA GLN A 327 20.57 -15.61 20.62
C GLN A 327 19.78 -16.92 20.51
N THR A 328 19.76 -17.57 19.34
CA THR A 328 19.01 -18.82 19.12
C THR A 328 19.89 -20.05 19.12
N LYS A 329 19.29 -21.24 19.31
CA LYS A 329 19.99 -22.54 19.15
C LYS A 329 20.51 -22.72 17.72
N ARG A 330 19.85 -22.11 16.72
CA ARG A 330 20.23 -22.12 15.30
C ARG A 330 21.01 -20.83 14.96
N LYS A 331 22.17 -20.67 15.54
CA LYS A 331 22.98 -19.44 15.46
C LYS A 331 23.16 -18.93 14.03
N MET A 332 23.37 -19.82 13.06
CA MET A 332 23.58 -19.48 11.67
C MET A 332 22.83 -20.45 10.75
N GLN A 333 22.14 -19.89 9.77
CA GLN A 333 21.47 -20.62 8.71
C GLN A 333 21.89 -20.05 7.37
N ASN A 334 22.11 -20.91 6.38
CA ASN A 334 22.36 -20.51 5.01
C ASN A 334 21.64 -21.43 4.03
N ILE A 335 21.34 -20.88 2.86
CA ILE A 335 20.75 -21.61 1.75
C ILE A 335 21.27 -21.02 0.44
N GLY A 336 21.72 -21.89 -0.46
CA GLY A 336 22.11 -21.53 -1.82
C GLY A 336 21.32 -22.35 -2.81
N LYS A 337 20.59 -21.69 -3.72
CA LYS A 337 19.74 -22.36 -4.72
C LYS A 337 19.77 -21.62 -6.05
N PHE A 338 19.56 -22.36 -7.12
CA PHE A 338 19.26 -21.81 -8.44
C PHE A 338 17.75 -21.71 -8.61
N TYR A 339 17.31 -20.57 -9.14
CA TYR A 339 15.92 -20.33 -9.50
C TYR A 339 15.82 -20.05 -10.98
N PHE A 340 14.85 -20.68 -11.63
CA PHE A 340 14.40 -20.36 -12.97
C PHE A 340 12.99 -19.76 -12.88
N GLN A 341 12.84 -18.51 -13.33
CA GLN A 341 11.62 -17.73 -13.15
C GLN A 341 11.10 -17.19 -14.50
N PRO A 342 10.68 -18.08 -15.43
CA PRO A 342 10.27 -17.67 -16.75
C PRO A 342 9.00 -16.84 -16.72
N SER A 343 8.93 -15.86 -17.63
CA SER A 343 7.72 -15.08 -17.86
C SER A 343 7.46 -14.90 -19.35
N LEU A 344 6.19 -15.02 -19.74
CA LEU A 344 5.69 -14.86 -21.09
C LEU A 344 4.66 -13.75 -21.12
N MET A 345 4.78 -12.84 -22.06
CA MET A 345 3.76 -11.85 -22.40
C MET A 345 3.45 -11.95 -23.89
N THR A 346 2.19 -11.95 -24.23
CA THR A 346 1.72 -12.01 -25.61
C THR A 346 0.70 -10.91 -25.86
N ARG A 347 0.71 -10.39 -27.07
CA ARG A 347 -0.30 -9.46 -27.57
C ARG A 347 -0.61 -9.85 -29.00
N TYR A 348 -1.89 -10.09 -29.28
CA TYR A 348 -2.36 -10.39 -30.61
C TYR A 348 -3.45 -9.40 -31.04
N ARG A 349 -3.25 -8.74 -32.16
CA ARG A 349 -4.22 -7.82 -32.75
C ARG A 349 -5.02 -8.54 -33.84
N PHE A 350 -6.27 -8.86 -33.54
CA PHE A 350 -7.19 -9.46 -34.52
C PHE A 350 -7.59 -8.45 -35.59
N THR A 351 -7.90 -7.23 -35.16
CA THR A 351 -8.24 -6.08 -35.99
C THR A 351 -7.67 -4.81 -35.39
N ASN A 352 -7.80 -3.67 -36.06
CA ASN A 352 -7.43 -2.38 -35.48
C ASN A 352 -8.24 -2.01 -34.20
N GLN A 353 -9.34 -2.72 -33.97
CA GLN A 353 -10.25 -2.48 -32.83
C GLN A 353 -10.17 -3.58 -31.77
N LEU A 354 -9.84 -4.81 -32.12
CA LEU A 354 -9.87 -5.96 -31.24
C LEU A 354 -8.46 -6.53 -31.01
N GLU A 355 -8.06 -6.55 -29.75
CA GLU A 355 -6.75 -7.02 -29.29
C GLU A 355 -6.91 -7.99 -28.11
N ALA A 356 -6.15 -9.09 -28.13
CA ALA A 356 -5.97 -9.98 -26.98
C ALA A 356 -4.57 -9.82 -26.40
N ASN A 357 -4.46 -9.92 -25.08
CA ASN A 357 -3.20 -9.99 -24.36
C ASN A 357 -3.21 -11.17 -23.41
N GLY A 358 -2.06 -11.83 -23.27
CA GLY A 358 -1.85 -12.92 -22.34
C GLY A 358 -0.55 -12.71 -21.58
N ALA A 359 -0.54 -13.13 -20.33
CA ALA A 359 0.67 -13.18 -19.53
C ALA A 359 0.68 -14.45 -18.68
N ALA A 360 1.85 -15.06 -18.54
CA ALA A 360 2.09 -16.16 -17.61
C ALA A 360 3.48 -16.03 -17.02
N GLY A 361 3.66 -16.41 -15.74
CA GLY A 361 4.94 -16.36 -15.09
C GLY A 361 5.01 -17.26 -13.87
N TYR A 362 6.21 -17.78 -13.62
CA TYR A 362 6.53 -18.53 -12.41
C TYR A 362 7.58 -17.75 -11.61
N TYR A 363 7.29 -17.52 -10.35
CA TYR A 363 8.12 -16.74 -9.44
C TYR A 363 8.43 -17.53 -8.18
N THR A 364 9.65 -17.39 -7.68
CA THR A 364 10.06 -17.93 -6.37
C THR A 364 10.57 -16.78 -5.51
N LEU A 365 10.16 -16.75 -4.26
CA LEU A 365 10.53 -15.74 -3.29
C LEU A 365 10.91 -16.39 -1.96
N THR A 366 12.15 -16.22 -1.53
CA THR A 366 12.56 -16.54 -0.16
C THR A 366 12.13 -15.40 0.76
N PRO A 367 11.43 -15.64 1.86
CA PRO A 367 11.04 -14.62 2.82
C PRO A 367 12.21 -13.81 3.36
N GLY A 368 11.97 -12.57 3.70
CA GLY A 368 12.93 -11.67 4.31
C GLY A 368 12.95 -11.77 5.84
N LEU A 369 13.88 -11.06 6.45
CA LEU A 369 14.08 -11.04 7.91
C LEU A 369 12.79 -10.81 8.71
N MET A 370 11.88 -9.97 8.20
CA MET A 370 10.65 -9.59 8.89
C MET A 370 9.60 -10.70 9.02
N THR A 371 9.82 -11.85 8.39
CA THR A 371 8.99 -13.04 8.50
C THR A 371 9.75 -14.23 9.12
N LEU A 372 10.95 -13.99 9.64
CA LEU A 372 11.84 -15.05 10.13
C LEU A 372 12.34 -14.84 11.56
N TYR A 373 12.23 -13.64 12.11
CA TYR A 373 12.85 -13.29 13.40
C TYR A 373 12.35 -14.18 14.54
N PRO A 374 13.28 -14.65 15.42
CA PRO A 374 13.00 -15.69 16.41
C PRO A 374 12.50 -15.16 17.75
N GLY A 375 12.77 -13.91 18.12
CA GLY A 375 12.32 -13.33 19.39
C GLY A 375 11.00 -12.61 19.25
N TYR A 376 10.25 -12.45 20.32
CA TYR A 376 8.99 -11.73 20.33
C TYR A 376 9.16 -10.24 20.04
N ILE A 377 8.28 -9.70 19.18
CA ILE A 377 8.11 -8.25 18.96
C ILE A 377 6.65 -7.90 19.18
N LEU A 378 6.41 -6.95 20.08
CA LEU A 378 5.09 -6.42 20.40
C LEU A 378 4.69 -5.41 19.33
N GLN A 379 3.69 -5.75 18.53
CA GLN A 379 3.18 -4.85 17.48
C GLN A 379 2.29 -3.74 18.04
N ASN A 380 1.45 -4.07 19.02
CA ASN A 380 0.63 -3.16 19.80
C ASN A 380 0.30 -3.82 21.14
N TYR A 381 -0.59 -3.22 21.93
CA TYR A 381 -0.91 -3.70 23.26
C TYR A 381 -1.41 -5.16 23.34
N ARG A 382 -1.96 -5.72 22.25
CA ARG A 382 -2.56 -7.06 22.22
C ARG A 382 -2.06 -8.00 21.12
N THR A 383 -1.09 -7.55 20.33
CA THR A 383 -0.55 -8.37 19.24
C THR A 383 0.95 -8.49 19.40
N ILE A 384 1.42 -9.69 19.51
CA ILE A 384 2.84 -10.03 19.60
C ILE A 384 3.19 -11.07 18.54
N ASN A 385 4.29 -10.85 17.82
CA ASN A 385 4.73 -11.76 16.77
C ASN A 385 6.09 -12.36 17.10
N ARG A 386 6.22 -13.65 16.81
CA ARG A 386 7.45 -14.41 16.90
C ARG A 386 7.47 -15.44 15.80
N TYR A 387 8.10 -15.16 14.70
CA TYR A 387 8.02 -16.08 13.55
C TYR A 387 8.89 -17.32 13.72
N ASN A 388 10.11 -17.17 14.23
CA ASN A 388 11.03 -18.27 14.56
C ASN A 388 11.15 -19.34 13.46
N ALA A 389 11.06 -18.92 12.21
CA ALA A 389 11.12 -19.79 11.06
C ALA A 389 12.57 -20.07 10.64
N ARG A 390 12.80 -21.23 10.04
CA ARG A 390 13.99 -21.48 9.23
C ARG A 390 13.82 -20.84 7.86
N LEU A 391 14.90 -20.68 7.10
CA LEU A 391 14.82 -20.23 5.72
C LEU A 391 13.97 -21.21 4.90
N PHE A 392 13.01 -20.69 4.14
CA PHE A 392 12.11 -21.46 3.29
C PHE A 392 11.78 -20.68 2.01
N ASP A 393 11.14 -21.32 1.06
CA ASP A 393 10.75 -20.71 -0.21
C ASP A 393 9.23 -20.64 -0.37
N ASN A 394 8.79 -19.60 -1.07
CA ASN A 394 7.45 -19.46 -1.61
C ASN A 394 7.54 -19.45 -3.13
N SER A 395 6.60 -20.05 -3.80
CA SER A 395 6.48 -19.96 -5.26
C SER A 395 5.06 -19.58 -5.68
N SER A 396 4.96 -18.95 -6.84
CA SER A 396 3.69 -18.50 -7.39
C SER A 396 3.69 -18.70 -8.91
N LEU A 397 2.67 -19.37 -9.42
CA LEU A 397 2.33 -19.44 -10.83
C LEU A 397 1.16 -18.49 -11.08
N ILE A 398 1.36 -17.54 -11.98
CA ILE A 398 0.33 -16.55 -12.33
C ILE A 398 0.07 -16.66 -13.84
N ALA A 399 -1.20 -16.66 -14.22
CA ALA A 399 -1.62 -16.62 -15.62
C ALA A 399 -2.80 -15.65 -15.79
N SER A 400 -2.80 -14.89 -16.88
CA SER A 400 -3.88 -13.97 -17.21
C SER A 400 -4.11 -13.90 -18.71
N LEU A 401 -5.37 -13.69 -19.07
CA LEU A 401 -5.85 -13.46 -20.43
C LEU A 401 -6.77 -12.24 -20.41
N GLY A 402 -6.51 -11.29 -21.32
CA GLY A 402 -7.33 -10.11 -21.52
C GLY A 402 -7.76 -9.96 -22.96
N LEU A 403 -8.98 -9.46 -23.16
CA LEU A 403 -9.52 -9.06 -24.44
C LEU A 403 -9.95 -7.61 -24.38
N SER A 404 -9.55 -6.79 -25.33
CA SER A 404 -9.94 -5.39 -25.40
C SER A 404 -10.46 -5.01 -26.79
N TYR A 405 -11.61 -4.34 -26.80
CA TYR A 405 -12.23 -3.79 -27.99
C TYR A 405 -12.29 -2.26 -27.88
N LYS A 406 -11.81 -1.56 -28.91
CA LYS A 406 -11.75 -0.10 -28.96
C LYS A 406 -12.30 0.41 -30.29
N ASN A 407 -13.45 1.03 -30.27
CA ASN A 407 -14.02 1.71 -31.41
C ASN A 407 -14.15 3.21 -31.11
N VAL A 408 -13.14 3.99 -31.52
CA VAL A 408 -13.05 5.42 -31.22
C VAL A 408 -14.16 6.19 -31.94
N LEU A 409 -14.49 5.83 -33.18
CA LEU A 409 -15.53 6.51 -33.98
C LEU A 409 -16.91 6.38 -33.33
N ASN A 410 -17.21 5.21 -32.78
CA ASN A 410 -18.46 4.94 -32.07
C ASN A 410 -18.34 5.23 -30.56
N MET A 411 -17.17 5.72 -30.08
CA MET A 411 -16.91 5.94 -28.65
C MET A 411 -17.29 4.72 -27.78
N PHE A 412 -17.03 3.51 -28.28
CA PHE A 412 -17.31 2.27 -27.56
C PHE A 412 -16.03 1.54 -27.22
N PHE A 413 -15.86 1.26 -25.93
CA PHE A 413 -14.70 0.58 -25.36
C PHE A 413 -15.21 -0.56 -24.47
N ALA A 414 -14.66 -1.74 -24.65
CA ALA A 414 -14.93 -2.89 -23.80
C ALA A 414 -13.66 -3.67 -23.53
N SER A 415 -13.49 -4.18 -22.32
CA SER A 415 -12.42 -5.12 -22.00
C SER A 415 -12.90 -6.16 -21.02
N GLY A 416 -12.32 -7.36 -21.11
CA GLY A 416 -12.52 -8.44 -20.16
C GLY A 416 -11.19 -9.09 -19.83
N ASP A 417 -11.01 -9.48 -18.58
CA ASP A 417 -9.78 -10.09 -18.07
C ASP A 417 -10.12 -11.32 -17.22
N ILE A 418 -9.35 -12.38 -17.41
CA ILE A 418 -9.38 -13.60 -16.60
C ILE A 418 -8.00 -13.75 -15.98
N SER A 419 -7.92 -14.04 -14.69
CA SER A 419 -6.67 -14.31 -14.00
C SER A 419 -6.77 -15.51 -13.08
N PHE A 420 -5.66 -16.24 -13.00
CA PHE A 420 -5.46 -17.39 -12.12
C PHE A 420 -4.13 -17.24 -11.41
N SER A 421 -4.08 -17.56 -10.12
CA SER A 421 -2.82 -17.78 -9.41
C SER A 421 -2.87 -19.07 -8.59
N HIS A 422 -1.73 -19.75 -8.53
CA HIS A 422 -1.44 -20.86 -7.63
C HIS A 422 -0.19 -20.48 -6.83
N ASP A 423 -0.36 -20.36 -5.52
CA ASP A 423 0.69 -19.96 -4.60
C ASP A 423 1.03 -21.16 -3.70
N HIS A 424 2.31 -21.51 -3.61
CA HIS A 424 2.84 -22.54 -2.73
C HIS A 424 3.83 -21.93 -1.73
N SER A 425 3.70 -22.27 -0.46
CA SER A 425 4.60 -21.85 0.61
C SER A 425 5.02 -23.06 1.44
N GLU A 426 6.31 -23.20 1.75
CA GLU A 426 6.82 -24.23 2.66
C GLU A 426 6.47 -23.96 4.13
N GLY A 427 5.97 -22.77 4.45
CA GLY A 427 5.56 -22.37 5.80
C GLY A 427 4.28 -21.55 5.79
N MET A 428 3.51 -21.64 6.87
CA MET A 428 2.28 -20.88 7.05
C MET A 428 2.25 -20.14 8.38
N TYR A 429 1.50 -19.05 8.42
CA TYR A 429 1.26 -18.31 9.66
C TYR A 429 0.27 -19.05 10.55
N ALA A 430 0.71 -19.32 11.80
CA ALA A 430 -0.11 -19.86 12.87
C ALA A 430 -0.48 -18.74 13.84
N GLN A 431 -1.76 -18.53 14.06
CA GLN A 431 -2.27 -17.55 15.01
C GLN A 431 -2.94 -18.24 16.18
N THR A 432 -2.51 -17.88 17.40
CA THR A 432 -3.10 -18.36 18.67
C THR A 432 -3.56 -17.16 19.50
N PHE A 433 -4.55 -17.39 20.34
CA PHE A 433 -5.09 -16.40 21.27
C PHE A 433 -5.00 -16.91 22.70
N ASP A 434 -4.42 -16.11 23.57
CA ASP A 434 -4.47 -16.25 25.02
C ASP A 434 -5.15 -15.01 25.62
N GLY A 435 -6.37 -15.17 26.12
CA GLY A 435 -7.20 -14.04 26.48
C GLY A 435 -7.39 -13.07 25.33
N GLN A 436 -6.95 -11.83 25.48
CA GLN A 436 -6.96 -10.79 24.43
C GLN A 436 -5.66 -10.77 23.61
N LEU A 437 -4.62 -11.44 24.08
CA LEU A 437 -3.33 -11.50 23.39
C LEU A 437 -3.41 -12.38 22.14
N SER A 438 -3.05 -11.83 21.00
CA SER A 438 -2.88 -12.57 19.75
C SER A 438 -1.38 -12.79 19.49
N VAL A 439 -0.99 -14.05 19.35
CA VAL A 439 0.38 -14.47 19.03
C VAL A 439 0.42 -15.03 17.62
N THR A 440 1.30 -14.49 16.77
CA THR A 440 1.52 -15.02 15.42
C THR A 440 2.92 -15.62 15.31
N GLN A 441 2.98 -16.86 14.80
CA GLN A 441 4.21 -17.61 14.55
C GLN A 441 4.21 -18.17 13.13
N VAL A 442 5.33 -18.71 12.66
CA VAL A 442 5.39 -19.48 11.41
C VAL A 442 5.50 -20.97 11.76
N ALA A 443 4.57 -21.75 11.28
CA ALA A 443 4.65 -23.22 11.27
C ALA A 443 5.29 -23.66 9.95
N MET A 444 6.28 -24.54 10.02
CA MET A 444 6.91 -25.15 8.85
C MET A 444 6.02 -26.26 8.29
N GLN A 445 4.88 -25.86 7.76
CA GLN A 445 3.86 -26.72 7.15
C GLN A 445 3.53 -26.15 5.77
N PRO A 446 3.59 -26.96 4.70
CA PRO A 446 3.23 -26.51 3.36
C PRO A 446 1.81 -25.98 3.29
N ASN A 447 1.63 -24.93 2.50
CA ASN A 447 0.36 -24.27 2.27
C ASN A 447 0.19 -23.92 0.80
N ASP A 448 -0.90 -24.39 0.21
CA ASP A 448 -1.27 -24.11 -1.17
C ASP A 448 -2.48 -23.17 -1.21
N GLY A 449 -2.32 -22.09 -1.98
CA GLY A 449 -3.38 -21.12 -2.22
C GLY A 449 -3.76 -21.09 -3.71
N ASN A 450 -5.06 -21.02 -4.01
CA ASN A 450 -5.54 -20.85 -5.37
C ASN A 450 -6.47 -19.65 -5.44
N SER A 451 -6.28 -18.81 -6.44
CA SER A 451 -7.23 -17.75 -6.76
C SER A 451 -7.60 -17.75 -8.23
N PHE A 452 -8.85 -17.42 -8.51
CA PHE A 452 -9.37 -17.23 -9.85
C PHE A 452 -10.28 -16.00 -9.86
N SER A 453 -10.12 -15.14 -10.88
CA SER A 453 -10.99 -13.99 -11.05
C SER A 453 -11.29 -13.70 -12.51
N VAL A 454 -12.48 -13.15 -12.75
CA VAL A 454 -12.94 -12.63 -14.02
C VAL A 454 -13.41 -11.21 -13.80
N SER A 455 -13.01 -10.30 -14.68
CA SER A 455 -13.47 -8.92 -14.67
C SER A 455 -13.82 -8.45 -16.07
N GLY A 456 -14.76 -7.53 -16.16
CA GLY A 456 -15.15 -6.90 -17.41
C GLY A 456 -15.55 -5.45 -17.18
N ARG A 457 -15.21 -4.61 -18.14
CA ARG A 457 -15.64 -3.20 -18.16
C ARG A 457 -16.07 -2.81 -19.55
N MET A 458 -17.05 -1.93 -19.65
CA MET A 458 -17.46 -1.30 -20.89
C MET A 458 -17.78 0.17 -20.68
N SER A 459 -17.56 0.96 -21.73
CA SER A 459 -17.92 2.37 -21.76
C SER A 459 -18.43 2.75 -23.13
N LYS A 460 -19.51 3.48 -23.17
CA LYS A 460 -20.15 4.00 -24.40
C LYS A 460 -20.38 5.49 -24.26
N GLY A 461 -19.78 6.25 -25.15
CA GLY A 461 -20.08 7.68 -25.36
C GLY A 461 -21.16 7.88 -26.40
N PHE A 462 -21.99 8.88 -26.19
CA PHE A 462 -23.03 9.33 -27.11
C PHE A 462 -22.83 10.82 -27.38
N ASN A 463 -23.01 11.24 -28.62
CA ASN A 463 -22.93 12.66 -28.99
C ASN A 463 -24.08 13.48 -28.34
N TRP A 464 -25.19 12.78 -28.05
CA TRP A 464 -26.33 13.40 -27.38
C TRP A 464 -25.92 13.86 -25.97
N LYS A 465 -25.90 15.17 -25.78
CA LYS A 465 -25.58 15.82 -24.48
C LYS A 465 -24.30 15.31 -23.82
N ALA A 466 -23.31 14.88 -24.62
CA ALA A 466 -22.06 14.30 -24.17
C ALA A 466 -22.28 13.22 -23.07
N LEU A 467 -23.28 12.33 -23.28
CA LEU A 467 -23.58 11.26 -22.37
C LEU A 467 -22.49 10.17 -22.48
N VAL A 468 -21.93 9.77 -21.33
CA VAL A 468 -21.04 8.59 -21.23
C VAL A 468 -21.63 7.63 -20.20
N LEU A 469 -21.89 6.40 -20.65
CA LEU A 469 -22.29 5.28 -19.78
C LEU A 469 -21.09 4.36 -19.61
N SER A 470 -20.78 3.98 -18.36
CA SER A 470 -19.75 3.00 -18.06
C SER A 470 -20.27 1.96 -17.08
N ALA A 471 -19.89 0.70 -17.30
CA ALA A 471 -20.22 -0.40 -16.40
C ALA A 471 -18.97 -1.28 -16.21
N GLU A 472 -18.78 -1.78 -15.01
CA GLU A 472 -17.76 -2.74 -14.66
C GLU A 472 -18.34 -3.81 -13.74
N ALA A 473 -17.87 -5.05 -13.90
CA ALA A 473 -18.22 -6.17 -13.03
C ALA A 473 -17.00 -7.06 -12.83
N SER A 474 -16.87 -7.61 -11.62
CA SER A 474 -15.86 -8.61 -11.31
C SER A 474 -16.43 -9.70 -10.42
N TRP A 475 -15.96 -10.91 -10.64
CA TRP A 475 -16.22 -12.07 -9.79
C TRP A 475 -14.89 -12.75 -9.50
N GLY A 476 -14.72 -13.25 -8.27
CA GLY A 476 -13.54 -14.01 -7.94
C GLY A 476 -13.77 -14.97 -6.78
N ARG A 477 -12.86 -15.93 -6.70
CA ARG A 477 -12.81 -16.95 -5.66
C ARG A 477 -11.36 -17.18 -5.25
N ALA A 478 -11.11 -17.30 -3.94
CA ALA A 478 -9.84 -17.75 -3.42
C ALA A 478 -10.04 -18.87 -2.38
N VAL A 479 -9.08 -19.79 -2.34
CA VAL A 479 -9.03 -20.91 -1.38
C VAL A 479 -7.63 -20.92 -0.80
N ILE A 480 -7.52 -20.92 0.53
CA ILE A 480 -6.26 -20.96 1.26
C ILE A 480 -6.43 -21.66 2.60
N ASP A 481 -5.42 -22.38 3.04
CA ASP A 481 -5.38 -22.95 4.37
C ASP A 481 -4.82 -21.96 5.40
N GLN A 482 -5.34 -22.00 6.60
CA GLN A 482 -4.92 -21.17 7.73
C GLN A 482 -4.76 -22.02 8.98
N LEU A 483 -3.74 -21.71 9.76
CA LEU A 483 -3.51 -22.38 11.04
C LEU A 483 -3.95 -21.44 12.18
N ARG A 484 -4.99 -21.84 12.93
CA ARG A 484 -5.52 -21.08 14.06
C ARG A 484 -5.75 -21.99 15.24
N GLN A 485 -5.30 -21.60 16.43
CA GLN A 485 -5.32 -22.45 17.64
C GLN A 485 -4.75 -23.86 17.35
N ASN A 486 -3.63 -23.91 16.58
CA ASN A 486 -2.97 -25.13 16.12
C ASN A 486 -3.86 -26.09 15.30
N LYS A 487 -5.00 -25.62 14.80
CA LYS A 487 -5.89 -26.39 13.91
C LYS A 487 -5.85 -25.81 12.50
N LEU A 488 -5.71 -26.72 11.53
CA LEU A 488 -5.75 -26.37 10.11
C LEU A 488 -7.19 -26.12 9.67
N VAL A 489 -7.43 -24.97 9.05
CA VAL A 489 -8.75 -24.56 8.57
C VAL A 489 -8.64 -24.14 7.11
N ASN A 490 -9.36 -24.82 6.22
CA ASN A 490 -9.50 -24.41 4.83
C ASN A 490 -10.53 -23.29 4.73
N TYR A 491 -10.08 -22.12 4.25
CA TYR A 491 -10.92 -20.95 4.04
C TYR A 491 -11.17 -20.71 2.56
N LYS A 492 -12.44 -20.57 2.20
CA LYS A 492 -12.91 -20.27 0.85
C LYS A 492 -13.59 -18.91 0.86
N SER A 493 -13.10 -17.98 0.07
CA SER A 493 -13.72 -16.67 -0.14
C SER A 493 -14.26 -16.54 -1.56
N GLN A 494 -15.34 -15.81 -1.70
CA GLN A 494 -15.95 -15.46 -2.98
C GLN A 494 -16.43 -14.02 -2.92
N TRP A 495 -16.17 -13.26 -3.97
CA TRP A 495 -16.63 -11.87 -4.09
C TRP A 495 -17.23 -11.60 -5.45
N ILE A 496 -18.21 -10.69 -5.46
CA ILE A 496 -18.81 -10.14 -6.67
C ILE A 496 -18.86 -8.63 -6.46
N ASN A 497 -18.39 -7.88 -7.45
CA ASN A 497 -18.51 -6.43 -7.47
C ASN A 497 -19.10 -6.00 -8.81
N ALA A 498 -19.98 -5.03 -8.79
CA ALA A 498 -20.52 -4.40 -9.98
C ALA A 498 -20.64 -2.90 -9.76
N SER A 499 -20.31 -2.09 -10.76
CA SER A 499 -20.53 -0.67 -10.72
C SER A 499 -20.99 -0.13 -12.08
N THR A 500 -21.82 0.92 -12.04
CA THR A 500 -22.26 1.65 -13.21
C THR A 500 -22.12 3.13 -12.96
N SER A 501 -21.66 3.88 -13.95
CA SER A 501 -21.61 5.33 -13.91
C SER A 501 -22.22 5.97 -15.14
N VAL A 502 -22.87 7.09 -14.92
CA VAL A 502 -23.49 7.95 -15.94
C VAL A 502 -22.87 9.33 -15.80
N ASN A 503 -22.21 9.80 -16.85
CA ASN A 503 -21.70 11.16 -16.95
C ASN A 503 -22.48 11.88 -18.03
N LEU A 504 -23.05 13.05 -17.72
CA LEU A 504 -23.93 13.79 -18.59
C LEU A 504 -23.59 15.28 -18.54
N LYS A 505 -23.43 15.90 -19.73
CA LYS A 505 -23.25 17.33 -19.89
C LYS A 505 -24.33 17.92 -20.82
N PRO A 506 -25.57 18.05 -20.34
CA PRO A 506 -26.72 18.47 -21.17
C PRO A 506 -26.57 19.91 -21.70
N PHE A 507 -25.83 20.74 -20.96
CA PHE A 507 -25.55 22.13 -21.32
C PHE A 507 -24.06 22.46 -21.07
N ARG A 508 -23.52 23.48 -21.70
CA ARG A 508 -22.12 23.90 -21.51
C ARG A 508 -21.79 24.29 -20.06
N TRP A 509 -22.79 24.73 -19.32
CA TRP A 509 -22.70 25.21 -17.94
C TRP A 509 -23.09 24.15 -16.89
N PHE A 510 -23.58 22.95 -17.29
CA PHE A 510 -24.07 21.93 -16.36
C PHE A 510 -23.40 20.57 -16.65
N LEU A 511 -22.72 20.00 -15.66
CA LEU A 511 -22.16 18.66 -15.67
C LEU A 511 -22.70 17.86 -14.49
N THR A 512 -23.07 16.61 -14.70
CA THR A 512 -23.47 15.70 -13.62
C THR A 512 -22.87 14.31 -13.82
N GLU A 513 -22.48 13.70 -12.71
CA GLU A 513 -22.03 12.32 -12.63
C GLU A 513 -22.87 11.59 -11.59
N TYR A 514 -23.33 10.39 -11.92
CA TYR A 514 -23.93 9.47 -10.96
C TYR A 514 -23.22 8.13 -11.07
N LYS A 515 -22.75 7.60 -9.93
CA LYS A 515 -22.11 6.27 -9.82
C LYS A 515 -22.81 5.46 -8.75
N ILE A 516 -23.17 4.21 -9.07
CA ILE A 516 -23.62 3.19 -8.13
C ILE A 516 -22.62 2.02 -8.17
N SER A 517 -22.26 1.53 -6.99
CA SER A 517 -21.40 0.35 -6.83
C SER A 517 -22.06 -0.61 -5.86
N TRP A 518 -22.13 -1.87 -6.22
CA TRP A 518 -22.65 -2.96 -5.40
C TRP A 518 -21.55 -4.00 -5.21
N GLY A 519 -21.39 -4.50 -3.99
CA GLY A 519 -20.45 -5.55 -3.65
C GLY A 519 -21.09 -6.63 -2.78
N ARG A 520 -20.71 -7.89 -3.00
CA ARG A 520 -21.11 -9.02 -2.19
C ARG A 520 -19.90 -9.90 -1.90
N ASN A 521 -19.63 -10.12 -0.61
CA ASN A 521 -18.56 -10.98 -0.13
C ASN A 521 -19.15 -12.14 0.67
N ARG A 522 -18.60 -13.34 0.48
CA ARG A 522 -18.98 -14.56 1.20
C ARG A 522 -17.72 -15.31 1.61
N GLY A 523 -17.64 -15.72 2.88
CA GLY A 523 -16.63 -16.62 3.41
C GLY A 523 -17.25 -17.96 3.81
N LYS A 524 -16.50 -19.05 3.67
CA LYS A 524 -16.85 -20.40 4.15
C LYS A 524 -15.62 -21.07 4.70
N ILE A 525 -15.76 -21.75 5.85
CA ILE A 525 -14.70 -22.54 6.46
C ILE A 525 -15.05 -24.04 6.41
N SER A 526 -14.01 -24.89 6.42
CA SER A 526 -14.19 -26.35 6.31
C SER A 526 -14.90 -26.97 7.52
N SER A 527 -14.88 -26.32 8.70
CA SER A 527 -15.60 -26.76 9.89
C SER A 527 -17.13 -26.66 9.81
N GLY A 528 -17.68 -26.20 8.68
CA GLY A 528 -19.12 -26.13 8.42
C GLY A 528 -19.74 -24.76 8.70
N GLU A 529 -19.05 -23.83 9.38
CA GLU A 529 -19.54 -22.50 9.60
C GLU A 529 -19.51 -21.67 8.30
N ASN A 530 -20.63 -21.04 7.97
CA ASN A 530 -20.74 -20.13 6.84
C ASN A 530 -20.93 -18.71 7.39
N PHE A 531 -20.06 -17.79 6.99
CA PHE A 531 -20.31 -16.38 7.25
C PHE A 531 -21.52 -15.90 6.43
N LYS A 532 -22.43 -15.17 7.06
CA LYS A 532 -23.54 -14.54 6.35
C LYS A 532 -22.99 -13.61 5.27
N PRO A 533 -23.46 -13.70 4.00
CA PRO A 533 -22.94 -12.82 2.95
C PRO A 533 -23.10 -11.35 3.32
N ILE A 534 -22.02 -10.58 3.20
CA ILE A 534 -22.07 -9.12 3.33
C ILE A 534 -22.35 -8.52 1.97
N GLN A 535 -23.37 -7.64 1.93
CA GLN A 535 -23.71 -6.83 0.77
C GLN A 535 -23.54 -5.35 1.11
N SER A 536 -22.89 -4.62 0.23
CA SER A 536 -22.70 -3.18 0.35
C SER A 536 -23.13 -2.47 -0.93
N ILE A 537 -23.77 -1.31 -0.79
CA ILE A 537 -24.10 -0.42 -1.89
C ILE A 537 -23.50 0.95 -1.58
N LYS A 538 -22.84 1.53 -2.56
CA LYS A 538 -22.34 2.90 -2.53
C LYS A 538 -22.90 3.65 -3.73
N GLN A 539 -23.55 4.78 -3.47
CA GLN A 539 -24.05 5.67 -4.50
C GLN A 539 -23.40 7.03 -4.34
N ARG A 540 -23.04 7.65 -5.45
CA ARG A 540 -22.48 9.00 -5.47
C ARG A 540 -23.08 9.79 -6.63
N ALA A 541 -23.64 10.95 -6.33
CA ALA A 541 -24.03 11.93 -7.31
C ALA A 541 -23.17 13.19 -7.16
N VAL A 542 -22.73 13.76 -8.26
CA VAL A 542 -21.99 15.02 -8.30
C VAL A 542 -22.63 15.90 -9.34
N VAL A 543 -22.75 17.18 -9.04
CA VAL A 543 -23.29 18.21 -9.94
C VAL A 543 -22.34 19.39 -9.92
N ASP A 544 -21.93 19.86 -11.11
CA ASP A 544 -21.15 21.06 -11.33
C ASP A 544 -21.90 22.02 -12.24
N ILE A 545 -22.08 23.26 -11.77
CA ILE A 545 -22.79 24.32 -12.48
C ILE A 545 -21.88 25.53 -12.62
N SER A 546 -21.52 25.84 -13.87
CA SER A 546 -20.74 27.03 -14.20
C SER A 546 -21.68 28.19 -14.54
N LEU A 547 -21.75 29.16 -13.66
CA LEU A 547 -22.59 30.36 -13.80
C LEU A 547 -21.81 31.52 -14.46
N PRO A 548 -22.49 32.56 -14.97
CA PRO A 548 -21.84 33.80 -15.37
C PRO A 548 -20.93 34.38 -14.26
N PHE A 549 -20.06 35.32 -14.61
CA PHE A 549 -19.16 36.03 -13.69
C PHE A 549 -18.11 35.14 -13.00
N ASN A 550 -17.70 34.02 -13.64
CA ASN A 550 -16.70 33.07 -13.09
C ASN A 550 -17.12 32.45 -11.76
N ILE A 551 -18.42 32.26 -11.58
CA ILE A 551 -18.98 31.55 -10.44
C ILE A 551 -19.16 30.08 -10.82
N ASN A 552 -18.70 29.17 -9.94
CA ASN A 552 -18.95 27.72 -10.06
C ASN A 552 -19.60 27.19 -8.77
N LEU A 553 -20.72 26.50 -8.94
CA LEU A 553 -21.43 25.80 -7.87
C LEU A 553 -21.22 24.31 -8.05
N ASN A 554 -20.75 23.62 -7.01
CA ASN A 554 -20.62 22.17 -7.00
C ASN A 554 -21.42 21.57 -5.84
N GLY A 555 -22.01 20.41 -6.10
CA GLY A 555 -22.74 19.64 -5.09
C GLY A 555 -22.35 18.17 -5.16
N SER A 556 -22.28 17.49 -4.03
CA SER A 556 -22.11 16.05 -3.98
C SER A 556 -23.04 15.41 -2.96
N LEU A 557 -23.57 14.24 -3.31
CA LEU A 557 -24.38 13.37 -2.45
C LEU A 557 -23.76 11.98 -2.46
N GLU A 558 -23.53 11.42 -1.30
CA GLU A 558 -22.99 10.06 -1.11
C GLU A 558 -23.95 9.27 -0.21
N HIS A 559 -24.41 8.11 -0.67
CA HIS A 559 -25.25 7.19 0.11
C HIS A 559 -24.54 5.85 0.25
N TYR A 560 -24.54 5.30 1.46
CA TYR A 560 -23.88 4.04 1.83
C TYR A 560 -24.88 3.11 2.51
N TYR A 561 -24.85 1.84 2.10
CA TYR A 561 -25.63 0.77 2.70
C TYR A 561 -24.74 -0.45 2.95
N ASN A 562 -24.91 -1.11 4.10
CA ASN A 562 -24.26 -2.38 4.43
C ASN A 562 -25.21 -3.24 5.26
N ASN A 563 -25.57 -4.43 4.76
CA ASN A 563 -26.54 -5.31 5.40
C ASN A 563 -26.07 -5.95 6.72
N ALA A 564 -24.76 -5.96 6.98
CA ALA A 564 -24.18 -6.56 8.19
C ALA A 564 -24.19 -5.60 9.40
N ILE A 565 -24.56 -4.34 9.21
CA ILE A 565 -24.69 -3.37 10.29
C ILE A 565 -25.96 -3.66 11.09
N GLN A 566 -25.85 -3.66 12.42
CA GLN A 566 -26.99 -3.69 13.34
C GLN A 566 -27.51 -2.26 13.55
N GLY A 567 -28.81 -2.06 13.52
CA GLY A 567 -29.44 -0.72 13.55
C GLY A 567 -29.54 -0.09 12.16
N ASP A 568 -29.21 1.19 12.04
CA ASP A 568 -29.28 1.92 10.77
C ASP A 568 -28.23 1.43 9.79
N LYS A 569 -28.67 0.65 8.80
CA LYS A 569 -27.83 0.03 7.77
C LYS A 569 -27.34 0.99 6.70
N SER A 570 -27.84 2.22 6.71
CA SER A 570 -27.51 3.22 5.70
C SER A 570 -27.30 4.61 6.31
N PHE A 571 -26.50 5.42 5.63
CA PHE A 571 -26.31 6.83 5.95
C PHE A 571 -25.99 7.63 4.69
N THR A 572 -26.19 8.94 4.77
CA THR A 572 -26.02 9.85 3.65
C THR A 572 -25.15 11.02 4.05
N LEU A 573 -24.25 11.42 3.15
CA LEU A 573 -23.40 12.60 3.27
C LEU A 573 -23.66 13.52 2.08
N ALA A 574 -23.72 14.84 2.32
CA ALA A 574 -23.87 15.83 1.26
C ALA A 574 -22.96 17.02 1.49
N ASP A 575 -22.47 17.59 0.39
CA ASP A 575 -21.64 18.80 0.37
C ASP A 575 -22.14 19.76 -0.69
N LEU A 576 -21.97 21.05 -0.43
CA LEU A 576 -22.13 22.13 -1.40
C LEU A 576 -20.88 23.01 -1.40
N GLY A 577 -20.44 23.44 -2.56
CA GLY A 577 -19.33 24.36 -2.73
C GLY A 577 -19.67 25.47 -3.70
N LEU A 578 -19.27 26.68 -3.38
CA LEU A 578 -19.35 27.85 -4.25
C LEU A 578 -17.93 28.36 -4.49
N THR A 579 -17.55 28.51 -5.75
CA THR A 579 -16.24 29.07 -6.11
C THR A 579 -16.45 30.31 -6.99
N PHE A 580 -15.75 31.40 -6.66
CA PHE A 580 -15.71 32.63 -7.41
C PHE A 580 -14.27 33.00 -7.76
N VAL A 581 -14.02 33.38 -8.99
CA VAL A 581 -12.68 33.79 -9.45
C VAL A 581 -12.70 35.21 -9.96
N SER A 582 -11.91 36.09 -9.32
CA SER A 582 -11.77 37.48 -9.71
C SER A 582 -10.32 37.94 -9.65
N LYS A 583 -9.82 38.61 -10.68
CA LYS A 583 -8.45 39.16 -10.77
C LYS A 583 -7.35 38.15 -10.38
N GLY A 584 -7.53 36.87 -10.76
CA GLY A 584 -6.56 35.80 -10.45
C GLY A 584 -6.66 35.25 -9.01
N ILE A 585 -7.55 35.80 -8.19
CA ILE A 585 -7.84 35.30 -6.83
C ILE A 585 -9.05 34.38 -6.91
N ARG A 586 -8.94 33.20 -6.27
CA ARG A 586 -10.04 32.24 -6.15
C ARG A 586 -10.57 32.25 -4.73
N TYR A 587 -11.85 32.52 -4.58
CA TYR A 587 -12.61 32.42 -3.34
C TYR A 587 -13.48 31.16 -3.41
N SER A 588 -13.43 30.32 -2.40
CA SER A 588 -14.31 29.14 -2.33
C SER A 588 -14.95 29.05 -0.96
N LEU A 589 -16.28 28.85 -0.94
CA LEU A 589 -17.07 28.59 0.26
C LEU A 589 -17.55 27.15 0.17
N ASP A 590 -17.08 26.30 1.07
CA ASP A 590 -17.44 24.89 1.12
C ASP A 590 -18.30 24.61 2.36
N TRP A 591 -19.48 24.06 2.15
CA TRP A 591 -20.38 23.55 3.19
C TRP A 591 -20.36 22.02 3.12
N THR A 592 -19.71 21.39 4.09
CA THR A 592 -19.49 19.94 4.10
C THR A 592 -20.34 19.26 5.15
N ASN A 593 -20.71 17.99 4.88
CA ASN A 593 -21.56 17.17 5.75
C ASN A 593 -22.83 17.86 6.20
N ILE A 594 -23.64 18.33 5.23
CA ILE A 594 -24.85 19.15 5.45
C ILE A 594 -25.82 18.48 6.43
N PHE A 595 -25.96 17.14 6.37
CA PHE A 595 -26.85 16.37 7.24
C PHE A 595 -26.29 16.16 8.66
N ASN A 596 -25.05 16.60 8.93
CA ASN A 596 -24.39 16.50 10.22
C ASN A 596 -24.28 15.04 10.75
N THR A 597 -24.06 14.10 9.85
CA THR A 597 -23.79 12.71 10.22
C THR A 597 -22.49 12.66 11.03
N LYS A 598 -22.51 12.08 12.24
CA LYS A 598 -21.40 12.12 13.18
C LYS A 598 -20.54 10.87 13.15
N LYS A 599 -21.12 9.73 12.76
CA LYS A 599 -20.46 8.44 12.77
C LYS A 599 -20.58 7.75 11.41
N TYR A 600 -19.50 7.06 11.03
CA TYR A 600 -19.49 6.08 9.95
C TYR A 600 -19.47 4.69 10.55
N VAL A 601 -20.44 3.88 10.20
CA VAL A 601 -20.54 2.49 10.66
C VAL A 601 -20.20 1.56 9.52
N SER A 602 -19.36 0.57 9.78
CA SER A 602 -18.98 -0.45 8.81
C SER A 602 -18.90 -1.84 9.43
N ALA A 603 -19.18 -2.85 8.60
CA ALA A 603 -18.95 -4.25 8.94
C ALA A 603 -18.31 -4.96 7.75
N SER A 604 -17.34 -5.84 8.02
CA SER A 604 -16.62 -6.61 7.01
C SER A 604 -16.20 -7.96 7.56
N TYR A 605 -15.84 -8.91 6.67
CA TYR A 605 -15.18 -10.15 7.01
C TYR A 605 -13.73 -10.12 6.55
N GLY A 606 -12.82 -10.56 7.43
CA GLY A 606 -11.53 -11.13 7.07
C GLY A 606 -11.67 -12.64 6.88
N SER A 607 -10.55 -13.36 6.85
CA SER A 607 -10.56 -14.82 6.62
C SER A 607 -11.32 -15.61 7.70
N LEU A 608 -10.95 -15.43 8.95
CA LEU A 608 -11.59 -16.07 10.12
C LEU A 608 -12.07 -15.04 11.15
N ASN A 609 -12.32 -13.83 10.72
CA ASN A 609 -12.71 -12.73 11.60
C ASN A 609 -13.88 -11.97 11.01
N SER A 610 -14.74 -11.44 11.87
CA SER A 610 -15.68 -10.39 11.51
C SER A 610 -15.31 -9.09 12.23
N TYR A 611 -15.41 -7.99 11.51
CA TYR A 611 -15.08 -6.65 11.99
C TYR A 611 -16.33 -5.79 11.95
N TYR A 612 -16.62 -5.13 13.05
CA TYR A 612 -17.58 -4.06 13.14
C TYR A 612 -16.88 -2.82 13.67
N SER A 613 -17.10 -1.67 13.08
CA SER A 613 -16.54 -0.42 13.59
C SER A 613 -17.48 0.76 13.42
N GLU A 614 -17.50 1.62 14.43
CA GLU A 614 -18.09 2.94 14.39
C GLU A 614 -16.96 3.98 14.46
N TYR A 615 -16.82 4.78 13.44
CA TYR A 615 -15.75 5.75 13.31
C TYR A 615 -16.31 7.16 13.36
N ASP A 616 -15.73 8.04 14.16
CA ASP A 616 -16.14 9.44 14.21
C ASP A 616 -15.74 10.15 12.92
N ILE A 617 -16.70 10.86 12.34
CA ILE A 617 -16.48 11.66 11.13
C ILE A 617 -16.68 13.15 11.42
N ARG A 618 -16.06 13.97 10.57
CA ARG A 618 -16.12 15.43 10.74
C ARG A 618 -17.54 15.92 10.71
N PRO A 619 -17.97 16.74 11.69
CA PRO A 619 -19.30 17.30 11.73
C PRO A 619 -19.52 18.27 10.56
N ARG A 620 -20.74 18.75 10.42
CA ARG A 620 -21.08 19.85 9.52
C ARG A 620 -20.10 21.00 9.71
N SER A 621 -19.56 21.48 8.62
CA SER A 621 -18.65 22.63 8.65
C SER A 621 -18.80 23.51 7.43
N VAL A 622 -18.59 24.82 7.63
CA VAL A 622 -18.51 25.81 6.56
C VAL A 622 -17.09 26.36 6.56
N MET A 623 -16.46 26.40 5.39
CA MET A 623 -15.09 26.84 5.23
C MET A 623 -14.97 27.83 4.09
N LEU A 624 -14.39 28.99 4.38
CA LEU A 624 -13.96 29.95 3.36
C LEU A 624 -12.48 29.70 3.02
N LYS A 625 -12.19 29.54 1.73
CA LYS A 625 -10.83 29.38 1.21
C LYS A 625 -10.53 30.51 0.24
N VAL A 626 -9.38 31.13 0.39
CA VAL A 626 -8.87 32.15 -0.53
C VAL A 626 -7.54 31.64 -1.09
N ARG A 627 -7.46 31.54 -2.43
CA ARG A 627 -6.23 31.16 -3.14
C ARG A 627 -5.80 32.32 -4.04
N PHE A 628 -4.61 32.80 -3.83
CA PHE A 628 -3.99 33.84 -4.65
C PHE A 628 -2.55 33.44 -4.98
N LYS A 629 -2.04 34.00 -6.08
CA LYS A 629 -0.66 33.79 -6.48
C LYS A 629 0.17 34.92 -5.84
N LEU A 630 1.11 34.58 -5.00
CA LEU A 630 2.18 35.50 -4.63
C LEU A 630 3.14 35.61 -5.80
N LEU A 631 3.50 36.85 -6.16
CA LEU A 631 4.35 37.17 -7.32
C LEU A 631 5.62 36.33 -7.38
#